data_7543f31171826fcfeb6819bd74a094e0
#
_entry.id   7543f31171826fcfeb6819bd74a094e0
#
_cell.length_a   1.000
_cell.length_b   1.000
_cell.length_c   1.000
_cell.angle_alpha   90.00
_cell.angle_beta   90.00
_cell.angle_gamma   90.00
#
_symmetry.space_group_name_H-M   'P 1'
#
loop_
_entity.id
_entity.type
_entity.pdbx_description
1 polymer ?
#
loop_
_entity_poly.entity_id
_entity_poly.type
_entity_poly.pdbx_seq_one_letter_code
_entity_poly.pdbx_strand_id
1 'polypeptide(L)' 'MKREKLQSFRQSKHLTQEQMANVLDITVSHYKAIEYGQRNPSFELMERIKNVFPKANIDKIFL' A
#
# COMPACT_ATOMS: atom_id res chain seq x y z
N MET A 1 14.01 -3.66 3.20
CA MET A 1 14.09 -3.13 1.83
C MET A 1 12.82 -2.33 1.52
N LYS A 2 12.98 -1.11 1.06
CA LYS A 2 11.85 -0.22 0.78
C LYS A 2 11.09 -0.66 -0.47
N ARG A 3 9.75 -0.63 -0.38
CA ARG A 3 8.90 -0.94 -1.53
C ARG A 3 8.66 0.32 -2.36
N GLU A 4 9.59 0.62 -3.24
CA GLU A 4 9.52 1.85 -4.04
C GLU A 4 8.31 1.87 -4.99
N LYS A 5 7.91 0.72 -5.50
CA LYS A 5 6.74 0.64 -6.38
C LYS A 5 5.45 0.95 -5.63
N LEU A 6 5.35 0.51 -4.38
CA LEU A 6 4.20 0.86 -3.56
C LEU A 6 4.19 2.36 -3.26
N GLN A 7 5.36 2.90 -2.92
CA GLN A 7 5.50 4.34 -2.66
C GLN A 7 5.09 5.15 -3.88
N SER A 8 5.57 4.77 -5.06
CA SER A 8 5.23 5.45 -6.31
C SER A 8 3.75 5.38 -6.61
N PHE A 9 3.14 4.20 -6.38
CA PHE A 9 1.70 4.05 -6.56
C PHE A 9 0.93 5.00 -5.65
N ARG A 10 1.31 5.05 -4.36
CA ARG A 10 0.67 5.95 -3.42
C ARG A 10 0.79 7.41 -3.85
N GLN A 11 2.00 7.80 -4.26
CA GLN A 11 2.26 9.17 -4.69
C GLN A 11 1.47 9.53 -5.95
N SER A 12 1.29 8.56 -6.84
CA SER A 12 0.50 8.77 -8.06
C SER A 12 -0.97 9.06 -7.76
N LYS A 13 -1.44 8.67 -6.57
CA LYS A 13 -2.78 8.95 -6.10
C LYS A 13 -2.85 10.23 -5.24
N HIS A 14 -1.72 10.92 -5.10
CA HIS A 14 -1.63 12.15 -4.31
C HIS A 14 -1.99 11.94 -2.83
N LEU A 15 -1.63 10.76 -2.31
CA LEU A 15 -1.93 10.41 -0.92
C LEU A 15 -0.66 10.40 -0.07
N THR A 16 -0.77 10.93 1.15
CA THR A 16 0.27 10.76 2.16
C THR A 16 0.20 9.34 2.72
N GLN A 17 1.23 8.93 3.47
CA GLN A 17 1.21 7.62 4.12
C GLN A 17 0.01 7.49 5.07
N GLU A 18 -0.29 8.56 5.81
CA GLU A 18 -1.43 8.55 6.73
C GLU A 18 -2.75 8.43 5.97
N GLN A 19 -2.89 9.17 4.87
CA GLN A 19 -4.10 9.10 4.07
C GLN A 19 -4.28 7.72 3.44
N MET A 20 -3.20 7.13 2.94
CA MET A 20 -3.26 5.79 2.37
C MET A 20 -3.67 4.77 3.44
N ALA A 21 -3.09 4.87 4.64
CA ALA A 21 -3.46 3.98 5.74
C ALA A 21 -4.95 4.11 6.06
N ASN A 22 -5.47 5.34 6.07
CA ASN A 22 -6.89 5.58 6.34
C ASN A 22 -7.79 4.93 5.29
N VAL A 23 -7.48 5.08 4.00
CA VAL A 23 -8.33 4.46 2.97
C VAL A 23 -8.24 2.94 2.99
N LEU A 24 -7.14 2.39 3.48
CA LEU A 24 -6.96 0.94 3.61
C LEU A 24 -7.43 0.39 4.95
N ASP A 25 -7.89 1.28 5.84
CA ASP A 25 -8.40 0.92 7.16
C ASP A 25 -7.37 0.18 8.01
N ILE A 26 -6.13 0.67 7.99
CA ILE A 26 -5.04 0.17 8.84
C ILE A 26 -4.37 1.35 9.51
N THR A 27 -3.55 1.07 10.52
CA THR A 27 -2.81 2.14 11.20
C THR A 27 -1.70 2.65 10.29
N VAL A 28 -1.28 3.89 10.50
CA VAL A 28 -0.18 4.46 9.74
C VAL A 28 1.12 3.72 10.02
N SER A 29 1.32 3.24 11.26
CA SER A 29 2.50 2.43 11.60
C SER A 29 2.55 1.14 10.80
N HIS A 30 1.41 0.47 10.66
CA HIS A 30 1.29 -0.74 9.86
C HIS A 30 1.61 -0.45 8.39
N TYR A 31 1.04 0.62 7.86
CA TYR A 31 1.29 0.98 6.47
C TYR A 31 2.76 1.30 6.22
N LYS A 32 3.36 2.11 7.11
CA LYS A 32 4.78 2.46 6.99
C LYS A 32 5.67 1.22 7.01
N ALA A 33 5.39 0.26 7.89
CA ALA A 33 6.17 -0.97 7.97
C ALA A 33 6.13 -1.74 6.65
N ILE A 34 4.97 -1.77 6.00
CA ILE A 34 4.83 -2.44 4.69
C ILE A 34 5.61 -1.67 3.62
N GLU A 35 5.47 -0.37 3.59
CA GLU A 35 6.16 0.45 2.57
C GLU A 35 7.69 0.38 2.72
N TYR A 36 8.19 0.31 3.96
CA TYR A 36 9.62 0.18 4.20
C TYR A 36 10.16 -1.24 4.11
N GLY A 37 9.29 -2.22 3.81
CA GLY A 37 9.72 -3.60 3.63
C GLY A 37 9.98 -4.35 4.93
N GLN A 38 9.60 -3.79 6.07
CA GLN A 38 9.74 -4.43 7.38
C GLN A 38 8.66 -5.47 7.63
N ARG A 39 7.57 -5.41 6.87
CA ARG A 39 6.43 -6.28 7.02
C ARG A 39 5.84 -6.58 5.64
N ASN A 40 5.43 -7.82 5.44
CA ASN A 40 4.79 -8.21 4.19
C ASN A 40 3.29 -7.91 4.25
N PRO A 41 2.67 -7.50 3.13
CA PRO A 41 1.24 -7.31 3.11
C PRO A 41 0.52 -8.65 3.21
N SER A 42 -0.60 -8.68 3.94
CA SER A 42 -1.46 -9.85 3.98
C SER A 42 -2.25 -9.93 2.68
N PHE A 43 -2.77 -11.12 2.39
CA PHE A 43 -3.68 -11.31 1.26
C PHE A 43 -4.90 -10.40 1.38
N GLU A 44 -5.44 -10.29 2.59
CA GLU A 44 -6.59 -9.42 2.87
C GLU A 44 -6.29 -7.96 2.54
N LEU A 45 -5.09 -7.49 2.89
CA LEU A 45 -4.70 -6.11 2.58
C LEU A 45 -4.58 -5.90 1.07
N MET A 46 -4.00 -6.87 0.36
CA MET A 46 -3.88 -6.79 -1.09
C MET A 46 -5.25 -6.74 -1.76
N GLU A 47 -6.20 -7.53 -1.27
CA GLU A 47 -7.57 -7.47 -1.77
C GLU A 47 -8.21 -6.11 -1.50
N ARG A 48 -7.95 -5.54 -0.33
CA ARG A 48 -8.48 -4.23 0.03
C ARG A 48 -7.94 -3.15 -0.90
N ILE A 49 -6.65 -3.20 -1.22
CA ILE A 49 -6.06 -2.28 -2.18
C ILE A 49 -6.76 -2.40 -3.54
N LYS A 50 -7.03 -3.62 -3.98
CA LYS A 50 -7.71 -3.87 -5.24
C LYS A 50 -9.14 -3.34 -5.23
N ASN A 51 -9.82 -3.44 -4.08
CA ASN A 51 -11.18 -2.93 -3.95
C ASN A 51 -11.24 -1.41 -3.96
N VAL A 52 -10.30 -0.75 -3.29
CA VAL A 52 -10.22 0.71 -3.25
C VAL A 52 -9.73 1.27 -4.57
N PHE A 53 -8.77 0.59 -5.19
CA PHE A 53 -8.15 0.99 -6.44
C PHE A 53 -8.29 -0.13 -7.47
N PRO A 54 -9.45 -0.27 -8.11
CA PRO A 54 -9.71 -1.43 -9.00
C PRO A 54 -8.74 -1.58 -10.16
N LYS A 55 -8.10 -0.47 -10.56
CA LYS A 55 -7.13 -0.51 -11.66
C LYS A 55 -5.71 -0.80 -11.19
N ALA A 56 -5.48 -0.96 -9.90
CA ALA A 56 -4.15 -1.24 -9.36
C ALA A 56 -3.69 -2.62 -9.82
N ASN A 57 -2.42 -2.69 -10.23
CA ASN A 57 -1.80 -3.97 -10.56
C ASN A 57 -1.00 -4.44 -9.36
N ILE A 58 -1.57 -5.36 -8.60
CA ILE A 58 -0.98 -5.85 -7.35
C ILE A 58 0.38 -6.49 -7.60
N ASP A 59 0.52 -7.24 -8.69
CA ASP A 59 1.78 -7.88 -9.02
C ASP A 59 2.89 -6.85 -9.24
N LYS A 60 2.59 -5.78 -9.96
CA LYS A 60 3.57 -4.72 -10.20
C LYS A 60 3.93 -3.95 -8.95
N ILE A 61 2.99 -3.81 -8.03
CA ILE A 61 3.22 -3.04 -6.80
C ILE A 61 4.06 -3.85 -5.81
N PHE A 62 3.79 -5.15 -5.66
CA PHE A 62 4.40 -5.98 -4.62
C PHE A 62 5.42 -6.99 -5.14
N LEU A 63 5.51 -7.21 -6.43
CA LEU A 63 6.49 -8.09 -7.04
C LEU A 63 7.41 -7.32 -7.96
#